data_352d06cdfa29d84fe4efb00739df6314
#
_entry.id   352d06cdfa29d84fe4efb00739df6314
#
_cell.length_a   1.000
_cell.length_b   1.000
_cell.length_c   1.000
_cell.angle_alpha   90.00
_cell.angle_beta   90.00
_cell.angle_gamma   90.00
#
_symmetry.space_group_name_H-M   'P 1'
#
loop_
_entity.id
_entity.type
_entity.pdbx_description
1 polymer ?
#
loop_
_entity_poly.entity_id
_entity_poly.type
_entity_poly.pdbx_seq_one_letter_code
_entity_poly.pdbx_strand_id
1 'polypeptide(L)'
;MIRKGINATTARPVRIPDDAIADQKNITYRTFRKVLRGNNAYLAERSVPDRLAALDVDVLVIFGAADPRWDPASAHHYDAVPTARVQMLPGVGHLPMFEAPEATGELLLAFTATVAGTPPRDHRA
;
A
#
# COMPACT_ATOMS: atom_id res chain seq x y z
N MET A 1 17.67 -8.34 -13.87
CA MET A 1 17.01 -9.20 -12.87
C MET A 1 16.00 -8.42 -12.04
N ILE A 2 16.34 -7.27 -11.40
CA ILE A 2 15.46 -6.46 -10.54
C ILE A 2 14.17 -6.05 -11.26
N ARG A 3 14.24 -5.45 -12.47
CA ARG A 3 13.06 -5.06 -13.27
C ARG A 3 12.10 -6.22 -13.53
N LYS A 4 12.61 -7.42 -13.80
CA LYS A 4 11.76 -8.62 -13.98
C LYS A 4 11.05 -9.01 -12.69
N GLY A 5 11.72 -8.90 -11.55
CA GLY A 5 11.13 -9.17 -10.24
C GLY A 5 10.01 -8.19 -9.90
N ILE A 6 10.21 -6.90 -10.17
CA ILE A 6 9.18 -5.88 -9.96
C ILE A 6 8.00 -6.11 -10.91
N ASN A 7 8.24 -6.29 -12.21
CA ASN A 7 7.17 -6.55 -13.18
C ASN A 7 6.42 -7.87 -12.95
N ALA A 8 6.97 -8.80 -12.16
CA ALA A 8 6.24 -10.00 -11.74
C ALA A 8 5.17 -9.71 -10.67
N THR A 9 5.16 -8.51 -10.10
CA THR A 9 4.17 -8.06 -9.12
C THR A 9 3.16 -7.07 -9.71
N THR A 10 3.30 -6.70 -10.98
CA THR A 10 2.39 -5.80 -11.69
C THR A 10 1.43 -6.59 -12.57
N ALA A 11 0.22 -6.08 -12.78
CA ALA A 11 -0.77 -6.69 -13.70
C ALA A 11 -0.34 -6.57 -15.17
N ARG A 12 0.50 -5.58 -15.46
CA ARG A 12 1.04 -5.30 -16.81
C ARG A 12 2.49 -4.79 -16.68
N PRO A 13 3.35 -4.98 -17.71
CA PRO A 13 4.69 -4.41 -17.68
C PRO A 13 4.65 -2.89 -17.56
N VAL A 14 5.41 -2.35 -16.60
CA VAL A 14 5.52 -0.91 -16.37
C VAL A 14 6.97 -0.46 -16.47
N ARG A 15 7.16 0.81 -16.81
CA ARG A 15 8.48 1.44 -16.79
C ARG A 15 8.79 1.85 -15.35
N ILE A 16 9.71 1.15 -14.72
CA ILE A 16 10.23 1.54 -13.42
C ILE A 16 11.34 2.57 -13.63
N PRO A 17 11.32 3.73 -12.94
CA PRO A 17 12.38 4.74 -12.99
C PRO A 17 13.76 4.16 -12.66
N ASP A 18 14.81 4.73 -13.25
CA ASP A 18 16.17 4.22 -13.09
C ASP A 18 16.74 4.46 -11.69
N ASP A 19 16.34 5.54 -11.04
CA ASP A 19 16.64 5.86 -9.66
C ASP A 19 16.04 4.83 -8.69
N ALA A 20 14.77 4.47 -8.85
CA ALA A 20 14.12 3.41 -8.06
C ALA A 20 14.83 2.06 -8.23
N ILE A 21 15.38 1.76 -9.42
CA ILE A 21 16.20 0.57 -9.65
C ILE A 21 17.57 0.69 -8.97
N ALA A 22 18.17 1.88 -8.99
CA ALA A 22 19.45 2.14 -8.35
C ALA A 22 19.36 1.97 -6.83
N ASP A 23 18.30 2.49 -6.21
CA ASP A 23 18.05 2.36 -4.78
C ASP A 23 17.91 0.89 -4.35
N GLN A 24 17.22 0.09 -5.14
CA GLN A 24 17.09 -1.36 -4.89
C GLN A 24 18.45 -2.09 -4.88
N LYS A 25 19.42 -1.62 -5.67
CA LYS A 25 20.76 -2.23 -5.70
C LYS A 25 21.57 -1.98 -4.44
N ASN A 26 21.23 -0.93 -3.67
CA ASN A 26 21.88 -0.60 -2.41
C ASN A 26 21.43 -1.50 -1.26
N ILE A 27 20.36 -2.29 -1.45
CA ILE A 27 19.87 -3.21 -0.44
C ILE A 27 20.61 -4.54 -0.54
N THR A 28 21.38 -4.88 0.50
CA THR A 28 22.04 -6.18 0.55
C THR A 28 21.05 -7.32 0.77
N TYR A 29 21.36 -8.53 0.29
CA TYR A 29 20.52 -9.71 0.53
C TYR A 29 20.28 -9.98 2.02
N ARG A 30 21.28 -9.74 2.86
CA ARG A 30 21.18 -9.87 4.32
C ARG A 30 20.15 -8.90 4.89
N THR A 31 20.20 -7.64 4.47
CA THR A 31 19.24 -6.61 4.88
C THR A 31 17.83 -6.98 4.41
N PHE A 32 17.68 -7.34 3.15
CA PHE A 32 16.41 -7.77 2.59
C PHE A 32 15.77 -8.93 3.38
N ARG A 33 16.54 -9.97 3.70
CA ARG A 33 16.04 -11.09 4.52
C ARG A 33 15.62 -10.68 5.92
N LYS A 34 16.36 -9.75 6.57
CA LYS A 34 15.99 -9.24 7.90
C LYS A 34 14.68 -8.48 7.86
N VAL A 35 14.51 -7.60 6.87
CA VAL A 35 13.29 -6.83 6.67
C VAL A 35 12.10 -7.76 6.43
N LEU A 36 12.22 -8.75 5.55
CA LEU A 36 11.15 -9.72 5.31
C LEU A 36 10.74 -10.48 6.58
N ARG A 37 11.72 -10.96 7.36
CA ARG A 37 11.44 -11.67 8.61
C ARG A 37 10.74 -10.77 9.63
N GLY A 38 11.22 -9.53 9.77
CA GLY A 38 10.62 -8.55 10.67
C GLY A 38 9.19 -8.20 10.27
N ASN A 39 8.98 -7.98 8.98
CA ASN A 39 7.65 -7.70 8.44
C ASN A 39 6.67 -8.88 8.67
N ASN A 40 7.11 -10.10 8.36
CA ASN A 40 6.28 -11.29 8.57
C ASN A 40 5.94 -11.51 10.05
N ALA A 41 6.91 -11.33 10.95
CA ALA A 41 6.67 -11.42 12.39
C ALA A 41 5.68 -10.35 12.87
N TYR A 42 5.84 -9.11 12.41
CA TYR A 42 4.96 -7.99 12.73
C TYR A 42 3.51 -8.24 12.27
N LEU A 43 3.33 -8.77 11.05
CA LEU A 43 2.01 -9.08 10.51
C LEU A 43 1.38 -10.31 11.18
N ALA A 44 2.19 -11.30 11.59
CA ALA A 44 1.71 -12.49 12.28
C ALA A 44 1.23 -12.19 13.71
N GLU A 45 1.82 -11.18 14.37
CA GLU A 45 1.42 -10.75 15.69
C GLU A 45 0.03 -10.08 15.68
N ARG A 46 -0.20 -9.18 14.73
CA ARG A 46 -1.47 -8.46 14.56
C ARG A 46 -1.59 -7.93 13.15
N SER A 47 -2.74 -8.07 12.53
CA SER A 47 -2.99 -7.59 11.18
C SER A 47 -2.94 -6.06 11.08
N VAL A 48 -2.66 -5.52 9.87
CA VAL A 48 -2.66 -4.06 9.65
C VAL A 48 -4.05 -3.46 9.92
N PRO A 49 -5.17 -4.03 9.41
CA PRO A 49 -6.50 -3.53 9.75
C PRO A 49 -6.76 -3.44 11.26
N ASP A 50 -6.40 -4.50 12.03
CA ASP A 50 -6.60 -4.49 13.49
C ASP A 50 -5.79 -3.40 14.20
N ARG A 51 -4.59 -3.11 13.70
CA ARG A 51 -3.76 -2.01 14.22
C ARG A 51 -4.37 -0.66 13.91
N LEU A 52 -4.85 -0.48 12.67
CA LEU A 52 -5.48 0.77 12.23
C LEU A 52 -6.83 1.02 12.93
N ALA A 53 -7.63 -0.01 13.17
CA ALA A 53 -8.89 0.10 13.89
C ALA A 53 -8.72 0.62 15.34
N ALA A 54 -7.52 0.43 15.92
CA ALA A 54 -7.18 0.95 17.23
C ALA A 54 -6.71 2.42 17.22
N LEU A 55 -6.53 3.00 16.02
CA LEU A 55 -6.11 4.38 15.82
C LEU A 55 -7.28 5.18 15.28
N ASP A 56 -7.58 6.32 15.91
CA ASP A 56 -8.61 7.23 15.40
C ASP A 56 -8.04 8.17 14.33
N VAL A 57 -7.56 7.58 13.23
CA VAL A 57 -6.96 8.31 12.10
C VAL A 57 -7.72 8.00 10.81
N ASP A 58 -7.83 8.97 9.91
CA ASP A 58 -8.39 8.73 8.58
C ASP A 58 -7.46 7.84 7.77
N VAL A 59 -8.00 6.82 7.11
CA VAL A 59 -7.25 5.82 6.34
C VAL A 59 -7.75 5.76 4.91
N LEU A 60 -6.85 5.85 3.95
CA LEU A 60 -7.11 5.51 2.55
C LEU A 60 -6.35 4.24 2.19
N VAL A 61 -7.07 3.23 1.73
CA VAL A 61 -6.52 2.00 1.18
C VAL A 61 -6.71 2.02 -0.33
N ILE A 62 -5.61 2.00 -1.08
CA ILE A 62 -5.64 1.86 -2.54
C ILE A 62 -5.12 0.47 -2.88
N PHE A 63 -5.94 -0.36 -3.51
CA PHE A 63 -5.64 -1.74 -3.80
C PHE A 63 -5.84 -2.06 -5.28
N GLY A 64 -4.89 -2.77 -5.89
CA GLY A 64 -5.04 -3.25 -7.26
C GLY A 64 -5.95 -4.48 -7.32
N ALA A 65 -7.02 -4.41 -8.11
CA ALA A 65 -7.97 -5.52 -8.27
C ALA A 65 -7.39 -6.73 -9.03
N ALA A 66 -6.23 -6.56 -9.68
CA ALA A 66 -5.49 -7.61 -10.37
C ALA A 66 -4.10 -7.85 -9.73
N ASP A 67 -3.98 -7.64 -8.40
CA ASP A 67 -2.72 -7.85 -7.67
C ASP A 67 -2.34 -9.34 -7.70
N PRO A 68 -1.18 -9.70 -8.31
CA PRO A 68 -0.74 -11.09 -8.36
C PRO A 68 0.00 -11.54 -7.09
N ARG A 69 0.27 -10.63 -6.15
CA ARG A 69 1.05 -10.89 -4.94
C ARG A 69 0.18 -11.04 -3.70
N TRP A 70 -0.85 -10.22 -3.57
CA TRP A 70 -1.82 -10.26 -2.48
C TRP A 70 -3.21 -10.52 -3.03
N ASP A 71 -3.95 -11.37 -2.36
CA ASP A 71 -5.35 -11.62 -2.71
C ASP A 71 -6.15 -10.30 -2.63
N PRO A 72 -6.72 -9.81 -3.74
CA PRO A 72 -7.52 -8.59 -3.73
C PRO A 72 -8.71 -8.64 -2.76
N ALA A 73 -9.24 -9.84 -2.46
CA ALA A 73 -10.29 -10.01 -1.47
C ALA A 73 -9.83 -9.63 -0.06
N SER A 74 -8.53 -9.64 0.22
CA SER A 74 -7.99 -9.20 1.52
C SER A 74 -8.23 -7.72 1.81
N ALA A 75 -8.54 -6.90 0.80
CA ALA A 75 -8.93 -5.51 0.98
C ALA A 75 -10.20 -5.36 1.84
N HIS A 76 -11.10 -6.36 1.84
CA HIS A 76 -12.30 -6.37 2.67
C HIS A 76 -12.02 -6.44 4.18
N HIS A 77 -10.81 -6.86 4.59
CA HIS A 77 -10.45 -6.81 6.00
C HIS A 77 -10.41 -5.38 6.56
N TYR A 78 -10.25 -4.37 5.69
CA TYR A 78 -10.30 -2.96 6.08
C TYR A 78 -11.71 -2.43 6.33
N ASP A 79 -12.77 -3.19 5.98
CA ASP A 79 -14.15 -2.84 6.30
C ASP A 79 -14.38 -2.80 7.84
N ALA A 80 -13.52 -3.49 8.60
CA ALA A 80 -13.50 -3.46 10.06
C ALA A 80 -12.86 -2.17 10.65
N VAL A 81 -12.25 -1.31 9.82
CA VAL A 81 -11.64 -0.04 10.23
C VAL A 81 -12.62 1.09 9.97
N PRO A 82 -13.25 1.70 11.00
CA PRO A 82 -14.37 2.65 10.81
C PRO A 82 -14.02 3.88 9.97
N THR A 83 -12.74 4.27 9.98
CA THR A 83 -12.23 5.45 9.27
C THR A 83 -11.62 5.12 7.90
N ALA A 84 -11.61 3.84 7.51
CA ALA A 84 -11.01 3.44 6.25
C ALA A 84 -11.94 3.68 5.05
N ARG A 85 -11.33 4.16 3.98
CA ARG A 85 -11.91 4.22 2.64
C ARG A 85 -11.11 3.31 1.74
N VAL A 86 -11.73 2.26 1.22
CA VAL A 86 -11.08 1.29 0.32
C VAL A 86 -11.40 1.65 -1.12
N GLN A 87 -10.37 1.78 -1.94
CA GLN A 87 -10.46 2.03 -3.36
C GLN A 87 -9.78 0.90 -4.14
N MET A 88 -10.59 0.14 -4.86
CA MET A 88 -10.11 -0.92 -5.74
C MET A 88 -9.86 -0.38 -7.14
N LEU A 89 -8.65 -0.56 -7.68
CA LEU A 89 -8.28 -0.11 -9.01
C LEU A 89 -8.37 -1.29 -10.02
N PRO A 90 -9.35 -1.29 -10.93
CA PRO A 90 -9.51 -2.36 -11.91
C PRO A 90 -8.30 -2.48 -12.84
N GLY A 91 -7.82 -3.72 -13.10
CA GLY A 91 -6.71 -3.98 -14.00
C GLY A 91 -5.33 -3.49 -13.50
N VAL A 92 -5.24 -3.10 -12.23
CA VAL A 92 -4.01 -2.66 -11.58
C VAL A 92 -3.52 -3.76 -10.65
N GLY A 93 -2.21 -4.00 -10.63
CA GLY A 93 -1.56 -5.00 -9.77
C GLY A 93 -1.03 -4.40 -8.47
N HIS A 94 0.14 -4.90 -8.04
CA HIS A 94 0.70 -4.60 -6.72
C HIS A 94 1.27 -3.19 -6.55
N LEU A 95 1.52 -2.48 -7.65
CA LEU A 95 2.21 -1.20 -7.64
C LEU A 95 1.34 -0.09 -8.29
N PRO A 96 0.23 0.31 -7.66
CA PRO A 96 -0.68 1.33 -8.20
C PRO A 96 0.03 2.61 -8.64
N MET A 97 1.04 3.07 -7.88
CA MET A 97 1.80 4.28 -8.18
C MET A 97 2.59 4.20 -9.50
N PHE A 98 2.90 3.01 -9.99
CA PHE A 98 3.58 2.80 -11.27
C PHE A 98 2.63 2.34 -12.39
N GLU A 99 1.56 1.63 -12.03
CA GLU A 99 0.62 1.05 -12.98
C GLU A 99 -0.51 2.02 -13.37
N ALA A 100 -0.92 2.88 -12.42
CA ALA A 100 -1.99 3.87 -12.60
C ALA A 100 -1.65 5.15 -11.81
N PRO A 101 -0.56 5.86 -12.15
CA PRO A 101 -0.08 7.03 -11.38
C PRO A 101 -1.11 8.16 -11.30
N GLU A 102 -1.83 8.41 -12.38
CA GLU A 102 -2.86 9.46 -12.45
C GLU A 102 -4.01 9.15 -11.50
N ALA A 103 -4.63 7.97 -11.61
CA ALA A 103 -5.73 7.56 -10.75
C ALA A 103 -5.29 7.48 -9.27
N THR A 104 -4.08 6.99 -9.01
CA THR A 104 -3.51 6.95 -7.65
C THR A 104 -3.33 8.35 -7.10
N GLY A 105 -2.80 9.27 -7.89
CA GLY A 105 -2.61 10.67 -7.53
C GLY A 105 -3.93 11.40 -7.23
N GLU A 106 -4.94 11.20 -8.07
CA GLU A 106 -6.27 11.77 -7.86
C GLU A 106 -6.90 11.31 -6.54
N LEU A 107 -6.83 10.02 -6.23
CA LEU A 107 -7.33 9.46 -4.97
C LEU A 107 -6.61 10.05 -3.75
N LEU A 108 -5.29 10.18 -3.82
CA LEU A 108 -4.49 10.78 -2.75
C LEU A 108 -4.84 12.25 -2.54
N LEU A 109 -4.96 13.04 -3.62
CA LEU A 109 -5.32 14.45 -3.54
C LEU A 109 -6.74 14.64 -3.00
N ALA A 110 -7.69 13.85 -3.46
CA ALA A 110 -9.06 13.91 -2.96
C ALA A 110 -9.13 13.55 -1.47
N PHE A 111 -8.40 12.52 -1.04
CA PHE A 111 -8.33 12.12 0.37
C PHE A 111 -7.70 13.21 1.24
N THR A 112 -6.56 13.77 0.85
CA THR A 112 -5.88 14.82 1.61
C THR A 112 -6.74 16.09 1.74
N ALA A 113 -7.49 16.44 0.70
CA ALA A 113 -8.41 17.58 0.74
C ALA A 113 -9.55 17.37 1.77
N THR A 114 -10.06 16.14 1.90
CA THR A 114 -11.10 15.85 2.90
C THR A 114 -10.54 15.88 4.33
N VAL A 115 -9.34 15.37 4.54
CA VAL A 115 -8.69 15.35 5.87
C VAL A 115 -8.28 16.75 6.31
N ALA A 116 -7.75 17.58 5.40
CA ALA A 116 -7.34 18.95 5.70
C ALA A 116 -8.51 19.87 6.15
N GLY A 117 -9.74 19.57 5.73
CA GLY A 117 -10.96 20.28 6.16
C GLY A 117 -11.55 19.78 7.49
N THR A 118 -11.01 18.70 8.06
CA THR A 118 -11.50 18.11 9.31
C THR A 118 -10.71 18.69 10.49
N PRO A 119 -11.35 19.23 11.53
CA PRO A 119 -10.63 19.71 12.71
C PRO A 119 -9.91 18.54 13.40
N PRO A 120 -8.77 18.80 14.08
CA PRO A 120 -8.03 17.78 14.80
C PRO A 120 -8.94 17.05 15.78
N ARG A 121 -8.91 15.72 15.74
CA ARG A 121 -9.61 14.90 16.75
C ARG A 121 -8.89 15.08 18.09
N ASP A 122 -9.64 15.40 19.14
CA ASP A 122 -9.06 15.59 20.47
C ASP A 122 -8.74 14.21 21.08
N HIS A 123 -7.48 13.84 21.06
CA HIS A 123 -6.98 12.56 21.62
C HIS A 123 -6.78 12.61 23.14
N ARG A 124 -7.49 13.51 23.81
CA ARG A 124 -7.46 13.58 25.28
C ARG A 124 -8.55 12.68 25.86
N ALA A 125 -8.20 11.44 26.08
CA ALA A 125 -8.86 10.56 27.04
C ALA A 125 -7.85 9.59 27.63
#